data_66e2d93261ad82a8f266a5c0dc0bcb93
#
_entry.id   66e2d93261ad82a8f266a5c0dc0bcb93
#
_cell.length_a   1.000
_cell.length_b   1.000
_cell.length_c   1.000
_cell.angle_alpha   90.00
_cell.angle_beta   90.00
_cell.angle_gamma   90.00
#
_symmetry.space_group_name_H-M   'P 1'
#
loop_
_entity.id
_entity.type
_entity.pdbx_description
1 polymer ?
#
loop_
_entity_poly.entity_id
_entity_poly.type
_entity_poly.pdbx_seq_one_letter_code
_entity_poly.pdbx_strand_id
1 'polypeptide(L)'
;MPGDMSWMKARYLELSSQSLQWEPPTLESASTPRCVFDGKEMIMLSANNYLNLTTHPKVMQAMIEATAKYGAGSGSVRAIAGTMDIHLQAEAKVAEFKRVEACLIHSAGYTANVGSIPTLVKGKDDVIISDALNHGSIIDGVRLTKATRAVYGHNDMGEL
;
A
#
# COMPACT_ATOMS: atom_id res chain seq x y z
N MET A 1 -17.83 30.96 0.94
CA MET A 1 -17.30 30.98 2.32
C MET A 1 -16.60 29.67 2.55
N PRO A 2 -15.34 29.63 2.99
CA PRO A 2 -14.78 28.36 3.46
C PRO A 2 -15.64 27.92 4.64
N GLY A 3 -16.11 26.67 4.62
CA GLY A 3 -16.93 26.12 5.68
C GLY A 3 -16.22 26.21 7.03
N ASP A 4 -16.97 26.35 8.10
CA ASP A 4 -16.43 26.36 9.45
C ASP A 4 -15.74 25.02 9.74
N MET A 5 -14.41 25.05 9.91
CA MET A 5 -13.56 23.90 10.20
C MET A 5 -13.28 23.74 11.71
N SER A 6 -13.96 24.51 12.55
CA SER A 6 -13.76 24.47 14.02
C SER A 6 -14.00 23.07 14.63
N TRP A 7 -14.86 22.28 14.00
CA TRP A 7 -15.12 20.88 14.41
C TRP A 7 -13.87 20.00 14.35
N MET A 8 -12.96 20.24 13.40
CA MET A 8 -11.71 19.46 13.30
C MET A 8 -10.81 19.71 14.51
N LYS A 9 -10.68 20.98 14.90
CA LYS A 9 -9.92 21.36 16.10
C LYS A 9 -10.56 20.78 17.37
N ALA A 10 -11.88 20.86 17.48
CA ALA A 10 -12.62 20.30 18.62
C ALA A 10 -12.41 18.78 18.71
N ARG A 11 -12.49 18.06 17.58
CA ARG A 11 -12.25 16.60 17.53
C ARG A 11 -10.81 16.24 17.87
N TYR A 12 -9.83 17.02 17.39
CA TYR A 12 -8.43 16.81 17.74
C TYR A 12 -8.19 16.96 19.26
N LEU A 13 -8.74 18.01 19.87
CA LEU A 13 -8.61 18.25 21.31
C LEU A 13 -9.30 17.14 22.13
N GLU A 14 -10.45 16.65 21.69
CA GLU A 14 -11.14 15.53 22.31
C GLU A 14 -10.25 14.27 22.27
N LEU A 15 -9.73 13.89 21.13
CA LEU A 15 -8.84 12.73 20.98
C LEU A 15 -7.56 12.89 21.80
N SER A 16 -6.99 14.10 21.82
CA SER A 16 -5.84 14.44 22.64
C SER A 16 -6.09 14.23 24.12
N SER A 17 -7.24 14.71 24.62
CA SER A 17 -7.61 14.55 26.04
C SER A 17 -7.79 13.11 26.48
N GLN A 18 -8.10 12.22 25.53
CA GLN A 18 -8.27 10.78 25.74
C GLN A 18 -6.99 9.98 25.44
N SER A 19 -5.89 10.63 25.08
CA SER A 19 -4.65 10.00 24.61
C SER A 19 -4.86 9.05 23.40
N LEU A 20 -5.88 9.34 22.58
CA LEU A 20 -6.22 8.59 21.36
C LEU A 20 -5.66 9.23 20.09
N GLN A 21 -5.02 10.38 20.18
CA GLN A 21 -4.28 10.95 19.08
C GLN A 21 -3.05 10.08 18.79
N TRP A 22 -2.76 9.90 17.53
CA TRP A 22 -1.55 9.21 17.11
C TRP A 22 -0.63 10.19 16.37
N GLU A 23 0.58 10.35 16.91
CA GLU A 23 1.64 11.11 16.27
C GLU A 23 2.69 10.11 15.79
N PRO A 24 2.89 9.98 14.48
CA PRO A 24 3.89 9.04 13.97
C PRO A 24 5.30 9.50 14.37
N PRO A 25 6.16 8.59 14.87
CA PRO A 25 7.54 8.91 15.14
C PRO A 25 8.30 9.23 13.85
N THR A 26 9.27 10.13 13.92
CA THR A 26 10.04 10.58 12.76
C THR A 26 11.25 9.68 12.54
N LEU A 27 11.31 9.01 11.39
CA LEU A 27 12.49 8.26 10.97
C LEU A 27 13.53 9.21 10.37
N GLU A 28 14.69 9.33 11.02
CA GLU A 28 15.77 10.27 10.69
C GLU A 28 16.98 9.60 10.01
N SER A 29 16.86 8.32 9.71
CA SER A 29 17.89 7.53 9.02
C SER A 29 17.29 6.68 7.92
N ALA A 30 18.12 5.92 7.22
CA ALA A 30 17.60 4.86 6.35
C ALA A 30 16.84 3.79 7.17
N SER A 31 15.83 3.18 6.56
CA SER A 31 15.07 2.09 7.17
C SER A 31 15.90 0.80 7.13
N THR A 32 16.83 0.69 8.05
CA THR A 32 17.70 -0.50 8.26
C THR A 32 17.34 -1.17 9.58
N PRO A 33 17.87 -2.37 9.89
CA PRO A 33 17.60 -3.05 11.17
C PRO A 33 17.94 -2.22 12.42
N ARG A 34 18.89 -1.29 12.30
CA ARG A 34 19.17 -0.24 13.29
C ARG A 34 18.93 1.10 12.62
N CYS A 35 18.12 1.92 13.23
CA CYS A 35 17.69 3.20 12.66
C CYS A 35 17.53 4.25 13.77
N VAL A 36 17.37 5.51 13.38
CA VAL A 36 17.17 6.63 14.31
C VAL A 36 15.73 7.13 14.21
N PHE A 37 15.02 7.13 15.33
CA PHE A 37 13.71 7.73 15.50
C PHE A 37 13.74 8.77 16.60
N ASP A 38 13.28 9.97 16.31
CA ASP A 38 13.23 11.11 17.24
C ASP A 38 14.55 11.27 18.03
N GLY A 39 15.69 11.23 17.30
CA GLY A 39 17.04 11.35 17.84
C GLY A 39 17.57 10.14 18.60
N LYS A 40 16.87 9.00 18.60
CA LYS A 40 17.28 7.78 19.33
C LYS A 40 17.54 6.62 18.40
N GLU A 41 18.66 5.92 18.61
CA GLU A 41 18.93 4.67 17.92
C GLU A 41 17.99 3.57 18.44
N MET A 42 17.32 2.90 17.52
CA MET A 42 16.33 1.85 17.81
C MET A 42 16.50 0.65 16.88
N ILE A 43 16.00 -0.51 17.33
CA ILE A 43 15.88 -1.71 16.49
C ILE A 43 14.54 -1.67 15.77
N MET A 44 14.58 -1.73 14.44
CA MET A 44 13.41 -1.68 13.58
C MET A 44 12.75 -3.07 13.45
N LEU A 45 11.61 -3.26 14.08
CA LEU A 45 10.82 -4.50 14.00
C LEU A 45 9.51 -4.34 13.20
N SER A 46 9.19 -3.12 12.76
CA SER A 46 7.90 -2.78 12.14
C SER A 46 8.00 -2.35 10.67
N ALA A 47 9.19 -2.42 10.06
CA ALA A 47 9.35 -2.05 8.66
C ALA A 47 8.90 -3.17 7.71
N ASN A 48 8.39 -2.79 6.53
CA ASN A 48 8.14 -3.71 5.42
C ASN A 48 9.41 -4.04 4.61
N ASN A 49 10.56 -3.54 5.04
CA ASN A 49 11.87 -3.78 4.41
C ASN A 49 12.47 -5.12 4.86
N TYR A 50 11.69 -6.20 4.77
CA TYR A 50 12.03 -7.53 5.32
C TYR A 50 13.40 -8.08 4.90
N LEU A 51 13.84 -7.79 3.67
CA LEU A 51 15.12 -8.25 3.13
C LEU A 51 16.20 -7.16 3.15
N ASN A 52 15.93 -6.03 3.80
CA ASN A 52 16.82 -4.85 3.86
C ASN A 52 17.32 -4.38 2.48
N LEU A 53 16.45 -4.42 1.46
CA LEU A 53 16.81 -4.06 0.08
C LEU A 53 16.81 -2.55 -0.19
N THR A 54 16.19 -1.73 0.66
CA THR A 54 16.11 -0.27 0.46
C THR A 54 17.48 0.40 0.41
N THR A 55 18.49 -0.17 1.07
CA THR A 55 19.88 0.31 1.08
C THR A 55 20.84 -0.60 0.33
N HIS A 56 20.33 -1.58 -0.41
CA HIS A 56 21.18 -2.50 -1.16
C HIS A 56 21.86 -1.74 -2.33
N PRO A 57 23.21 -1.81 -2.48
CA PRO A 57 23.93 -0.98 -3.44
C PRO A 57 23.42 -1.12 -4.88
N LYS A 58 23.11 -2.34 -5.33
CA LYS A 58 22.58 -2.58 -6.68
C LYS A 58 21.19 -1.97 -6.89
N VAL A 59 20.33 -1.97 -5.86
CA VAL A 59 19.01 -1.36 -5.93
C VAL A 59 19.12 0.16 -5.99
N MET A 60 19.96 0.73 -5.15
CA MET A 60 20.23 2.18 -5.16
C MET A 60 20.82 2.63 -6.50
N GLN A 61 21.81 1.89 -7.03
CA GLN A 61 22.43 2.21 -8.31
C GLN A 61 21.40 2.16 -9.47
N ALA A 62 20.59 1.12 -9.53
CA ALA A 62 19.53 1.00 -10.53
C ALA A 62 18.51 2.16 -10.46
N MET A 63 18.19 2.61 -9.25
CA MET A 63 17.29 3.75 -9.04
C MET A 63 17.92 5.07 -9.55
N ILE A 64 19.22 5.28 -9.28
CA ILE A 64 19.97 6.44 -9.77
C ILE A 64 19.99 6.47 -11.30
N GLU A 65 20.34 5.34 -11.93
CA GLU A 65 20.39 5.20 -13.39
C GLU A 65 19.00 5.41 -14.03
N ALA A 66 17.96 4.81 -13.46
CA ALA A 66 16.61 4.99 -13.94
C ALA A 66 16.15 6.45 -13.82
N THR A 67 16.45 7.11 -12.70
CA THR A 67 16.11 8.52 -12.49
C THR A 67 16.87 9.43 -13.47
N ALA A 68 18.13 9.15 -13.74
CA ALA A 68 18.91 9.89 -14.72
C ALA A 68 18.35 9.74 -16.16
N LYS A 69 17.82 8.56 -16.49
CA LYS A 69 17.27 8.27 -17.84
C LYS A 69 15.83 8.77 -18.01
N TYR A 70 14.98 8.56 -17.01
CA TYR A 70 13.54 8.74 -17.13
C TYR A 70 12.99 9.95 -16.35
N GLY A 71 13.78 10.57 -15.49
CA GLY A 71 13.31 11.58 -14.57
C GLY A 71 12.69 10.97 -13.30
N ALA A 72 12.09 11.82 -12.46
CA ALA A 72 11.55 11.45 -11.16
C ALA A 72 10.15 10.77 -11.20
N GLY A 73 9.60 10.58 -12.40
CA GLY A 73 8.30 9.94 -12.58
C GLY A 73 7.83 9.97 -14.03
N SER A 74 6.69 9.31 -14.30
CA SER A 74 6.16 9.17 -15.66
C SER A 74 5.47 10.42 -16.22
N GLY A 75 5.18 11.42 -15.38
CA GLY A 75 4.51 12.65 -15.79
C GLY A 75 3.06 12.49 -16.25
N SER A 76 2.54 11.26 -16.32
CA SER A 76 1.19 10.96 -16.78
C SER A 76 0.69 9.64 -16.18
N VAL A 77 -0.62 9.40 -16.27
CA VAL A 77 -1.22 8.10 -15.93
C VAL A 77 -0.90 7.06 -17.00
N ARG A 78 -0.81 5.80 -16.59
CA ARG A 78 -0.39 4.69 -17.46
C ARG A 78 -1.27 4.53 -18.70
N ALA A 79 -2.57 4.74 -18.58
CA ALA A 79 -3.54 4.56 -19.66
C ALA A 79 -3.44 5.63 -20.77
N ILE A 80 -2.77 6.77 -20.53
CA ILE A 80 -2.67 7.87 -21.50
C ILE A 80 -1.24 7.94 -22.09
N ALA A 81 -0.28 8.42 -21.31
CA ALA A 81 1.10 8.63 -21.76
C ALA A 81 2.13 8.25 -20.69
N GLY A 82 1.74 7.60 -19.60
CA GLY A 82 2.59 7.28 -18.46
C GLY A 82 3.09 5.83 -18.42
N THR A 83 2.82 5.01 -19.44
CA THR A 83 3.40 3.66 -19.53
C THR A 83 4.79 3.76 -20.15
N MET A 84 5.80 3.61 -19.32
CA MET A 84 7.21 3.63 -19.72
C MET A 84 7.70 2.19 -19.95
N ASP A 85 8.76 2.03 -20.75
CA ASP A 85 9.37 0.72 -21.02
C ASP A 85 9.84 0.01 -19.73
N ILE A 86 10.32 0.76 -18.74
CA ILE A 86 10.73 0.22 -17.44
C ILE A 86 9.55 -0.40 -16.65
N HIS A 87 8.32 0.08 -16.83
CA HIS A 87 7.14 -0.57 -16.25
C HIS A 87 6.92 -1.96 -16.85
N LEU A 88 6.98 -2.05 -18.20
CA LEU A 88 6.79 -3.32 -18.90
C LEU A 88 7.89 -4.33 -18.58
N GLN A 89 9.14 -3.86 -18.47
CA GLN A 89 10.26 -4.71 -18.04
C GLN A 89 10.07 -5.25 -16.64
N ALA A 90 9.64 -4.40 -15.71
CA ALA A 90 9.38 -4.81 -14.33
C ALA A 90 8.19 -5.80 -14.25
N GLU A 91 7.10 -5.56 -14.99
CA GLU A 91 5.96 -6.47 -15.10
C GLU A 91 6.37 -7.85 -15.62
N ALA A 92 7.16 -7.87 -16.70
CA ALA A 92 7.68 -9.12 -17.26
C ALA A 92 8.57 -9.89 -16.27
N LYS A 93 9.46 -9.17 -15.54
CA LYS A 93 10.33 -9.78 -14.53
C LYS A 93 9.56 -10.34 -13.33
N VAL A 94 8.53 -9.64 -12.88
CA VAL A 94 7.69 -10.13 -11.78
C VAL A 94 6.85 -11.33 -12.24
N ALA A 95 6.31 -11.32 -13.45
CA ALA A 95 5.58 -12.45 -14.03
C ALA A 95 6.48 -13.70 -14.14
N GLU A 96 7.71 -13.54 -14.65
CA GLU A 96 8.72 -14.60 -14.69
C GLU A 96 9.01 -15.16 -13.30
N PHE A 97 9.31 -14.29 -12.33
CA PHE A 97 9.60 -14.67 -10.94
C PHE A 97 8.44 -15.43 -10.28
N LYS A 98 7.21 -14.98 -10.52
CA LYS A 98 5.99 -15.58 -9.97
C LYS A 98 5.51 -16.79 -10.75
N ARG A 99 6.09 -17.07 -11.93
CA ARG A 99 5.68 -18.13 -12.86
C ARG A 99 4.21 -18.02 -13.26
N VAL A 100 3.79 -16.80 -13.59
CA VAL A 100 2.45 -16.48 -14.09
C VAL A 100 2.55 -15.89 -15.49
N GLU A 101 1.44 -15.90 -16.21
CA GLU A 101 1.37 -15.44 -17.60
C GLU A 101 1.65 -13.92 -17.72
N ALA A 102 1.12 -13.13 -16.80
CA ALA A 102 1.26 -11.68 -16.82
C ALA A 102 1.24 -11.10 -15.41
N CYS A 103 1.73 -9.87 -15.29
CA CYS A 103 1.69 -9.07 -14.08
C CYS A 103 1.33 -7.63 -14.43
N LEU A 104 0.60 -6.97 -13.56
CA LEU A 104 0.32 -5.53 -13.63
C LEU A 104 0.81 -4.85 -12.35
N ILE A 105 1.64 -3.82 -12.52
CA ILE A 105 2.19 -3.05 -11.40
C ILE A 105 1.27 -1.86 -11.08
N HIS A 106 0.96 -1.70 -9.81
CA HIS A 106 0.30 -0.54 -9.25
C HIS A 106 1.27 0.30 -8.42
N SER A 107 0.93 1.58 -8.18
CA SER A 107 1.75 2.50 -7.38
C SER A 107 1.84 2.11 -5.90
N ALA A 108 0.88 1.32 -5.41
CA ALA A 108 0.85 0.82 -4.04
C ALA A 108 0.01 -0.45 -3.94
N GLY A 109 0.25 -1.29 -2.92
CA GLY A 109 -0.58 -2.46 -2.61
C GLY A 109 -2.04 -2.10 -2.33
N TYR A 110 -2.27 -0.94 -1.70
CA TYR A 110 -3.63 -0.42 -1.50
C TYR A 110 -4.37 -0.25 -2.84
N THR A 111 -3.77 0.45 -3.79
CA THR A 111 -4.37 0.67 -5.12
C THR A 111 -4.50 -0.63 -5.92
N ALA A 112 -3.61 -1.61 -5.71
CA ALA A 112 -3.73 -2.92 -6.32
C ALA A 112 -5.01 -3.64 -5.85
N ASN A 113 -5.28 -3.69 -4.55
CA ASN A 113 -6.48 -4.32 -4.01
C ASN A 113 -7.75 -3.56 -4.40
N VAL A 114 -7.77 -2.24 -4.23
CA VAL A 114 -8.94 -1.41 -4.55
C VAL A 114 -9.24 -1.39 -6.05
N GLY A 115 -8.23 -1.54 -6.91
CA GLY A 115 -8.41 -1.64 -8.35
C GLY A 115 -8.79 -3.04 -8.83
N SER A 116 -8.20 -4.09 -8.26
CA SER A 116 -8.37 -5.47 -8.74
C SER A 116 -9.69 -6.09 -8.27
N ILE A 117 -10.01 -5.98 -6.98
CA ILE A 117 -11.18 -6.65 -6.40
C ILE A 117 -12.47 -6.26 -7.12
N PRO A 118 -12.83 -4.96 -7.27
CA PRO A 118 -14.08 -4.60 -7.95
C PRO A 118 -14.02 -4.79 -9.46
N THR A 119 -12.84 -4.99 -10.03
CA THR A 119 -12.70 -5.32 -11.45
C THR A 119 -13.00 -6.80 -11.72
N LEU A 120 -12.59 -7.68 -10.83
CA LEU A 120 -12.78 -9.13 -10.94
C LEU A 120 -14.17 -9.56 -10.48
N VAL A 121 -14.72 -8.92 -9.45
CA VAL A 121 -16.01 -9.28 -8.85
C VAL A 121 -17.02 -8.18 -9.13
N LYS A 122 -17.94 -8.41 -10.07
CA LYS A 122 -18.82 -7.36 -10.62
C LYS A 122 -20.30 -7.55 -10.28
N GLY A 123 -20.73 -8.77 -10.02
CA GLY A 123 -22.13 -9.15 -9.96
C GLY A 123 -22.72 -9.13 -8.56
N LYS A 124 -24.06 -9.04 -8.49
CA LYS A 124 -24.81 -9.25 -7.26
C LYS A 124 -24.88 -10.74 -6.90
N ASP A 125 -24.65 -11.59 -7.89
CA ASP A 125 -24.68 -13.05 -7.75
C ASP A 125 -23.31 -13.61 -7.31
N ASP A 126 -22.28 -12.75 -7.28
CA ASP A 126 -20.98 -13.10 -6.74
C ASP A 126 -20.99 -12.99 -5.21
N VAL A 127 -20.20 -13.83 -4.56
CA VAL A 127 -19.98 -13.81 -3.11
C VAL A 127 -18.50 -13.61 -2.82
N ILE A 128 -18.20 -12.71 -1.91
CA ILE A 128 -16.84 -12.52 -1.38
C ILE A 128 -16.84 -13.02 0.07
N ILE A 129 -16.06 -14.06 0.33
CA ILE A 129 -15.80 -14.57 1.67
C ILE A 129 -14.53 -13.91 2.17
N SER A 130 -14.60 -13.21 3.29
CA SER A 130 -13.53 -12.34 3.80
C SER A 130 -13.24 -12.62 5.25
N ASP A 131 -11.96 -12.79 5.58
CA ASP A 131 -11.50 -12.85 6.97
C ASP A 131 -11.75 -11.51 7.68
N ALA A 132 -12.15 -11.56 8.95
CA ALA A 132 -12.47 -10.38 9.77
C ALA A 132 -11.28 -9.44 9.99
N LEU A 133 -10.04 -9.95 9.94
CA LEU A 133 -8.80 -9.16 10.10
C LEU A 133 -8.04 -8.90 8.79
N ASN A 134 -8.73 -8.95 7.66
CA ASN A 134 -8.11 -8.55 6.41
C ASN A 134 -7.62 -7.09 6.45
N HIS A 135 -6.55 -6.82 5.71
CA HIS A 135 -6.01 -5.47 5.57
C HIS A 135 -7.08 -4.50 5.04
N GLY A 136 -7.08 -3.27 5.53
CA GLY A 136 -8.05 -2.22 5.17
C GLY A 136 -8.26 -2.04 3.66
N SER A 137 -7.22 -2.17 2.85
CA SER A 137 -7.32 -2.09 1.38
C SER A 137 -8.17 -3.20 0.76
N ILE A 138 -8.18 -4.40 1.35
CA ILE A 138 -9.04 -5.51 0.91
C ILE A 138 -10.48 -5.18 1.28
N ILE A 139 -10.72 -4.74 2.53
CA ILE A 139 -12.03 -4.33 3.00
C ILE A 139 -12.62 -3.23 2.12
N ASP A 140 -11.81 -2.22 1.78
CA ASP A 140 -12.25 -1.11 0.92
C ASP A 140 -12.49 -1.56 -0.52
N GLY A 141 -11.63 -2.43 -1.07
CA GLY A 141 -11.86 -3.05 -2.38
C GLY A 141 -13.17 -3.85 -2.44
N VAL A 142 -13.47 -4.62 -1.39
CA VAL A 142 -14.73 -5.37 -1.27
C VAL A 142 -15.94 -4.44 -1.18
N ARG A 143 -15.84 -3.34 -0.44
CA ARG A 143 -16.91 -2.32 -0.32
C ARG A 143 -17.29 -1.67 -1.66
N LEU A 144 -16.35 -1.60 -2.60
CA LEU A 144 -16.59 -1.04 -3.93
C LEU A 144 -17.33 -2.02 -4.87
N THR A 145 -17.50 -3.27 -4.48
CA THR A 145 -18.24 -4.27 -5.27
C THR A 145 -19.74 -4.23 -4.97
N LYS A 146 -20.53 -4.88 -5.84
CA LYS A 146 -21.96 -5.16 -5.60
C LYS A 146 -22.19 -6.60 -5.11
N ALA A 147 -21.13 -7.36 -4.88
CA ALA A 147 -21.18 -8.73 -4.44
C ALA A 147 -21.73 -8.87 -3.01
N THR A 148 -22.33 -9.99 -2.72
CA THR A 148 -22.65 -10.37 -1.35
C THR A 148 -21.37 -10.59 -0.56
N ARG A 149 -21.28 -10.00 0.63
CA ARG A 149 -20.12 -10.13 1.50
C ARG A 149 -20.45 -11.03 2.68
N ALA A 150 -19.72 -12.13 2.82
CA ALA A 150 -19.67 -12.97 4.00
C ALA A 150 -18.35 -12.73 4.73
N VAL A 151 -18.41 -12.46 6.04
CA VAL A 151 -17.22 -12.24 6.87
C VAL A 151 -17.19 -13.33 7.93
N TYR A 152 -16.04 -14.00 8.06
CA TYR A 152 -15.81 -15.02 9.08
C TYR A 152 -14.75 -14.59 10.08
N GLY A 153 -14.78 -15.15 11.28
CA GLY A 153 -13.82 -14.86 12.36
C GLY A 153 -12.39 -15.17 11.92
N HIS A 154 -11.42 -14.35 12.41
CA HIS A 154 -10.02 -14.48 12.00
C HIS A 154 -9.51 -15.91 12.21
N ASN A 155 -9.08 -16.54 11.10
CA ASN A 155 -8.57 -17.92 11.07
C ASN A 155 -9.54 -18.96 11.63
N ASP A 156 -10.84 -18.68 11.67
CA ASP A 156 -11.87 -19.63 12.11
C ASP A 156 -12.32 -20.52 10.94
N MET A 157 -11.72 -21.70 10.85
CA MET A 157 -12.03 -22.68 9.80
C MET A 157 -13.38 -23.37 10.01
N GLY A 158 -13.97 -23.26 11.19
CA GLY A 158 -15.30 -23.82 11.48
C GLY A 158 -16.41 -22.91 11.00
N GLU A 159 -16.18 -21.60 11.00
CA GLU A 159 -17.12 -20.60 10.47
C GLU A 159 -17.00 -20.46 8.94
N LEU A 160 -15.81 -20.67 8.36
CA LEU A 160 -15.55 -20.66 6.93
C LEU A 160 -16.23 -21.84 6.23
#